data_560ce9fef658c715f8f5b03150251080
#
_entry.id   560ce9fef658c715f8f5b03150251080
#
_cell.length_a   1.000
_cell.length_b   1.000
_cell.length_c   1.000
_cell.angle_alpha   90.00
_cell.angle_beta   90.00
_cell.angle_gamma   90.00
#
_symmetry.space_group_name_H-M   'P 1'
#
loop_
_entity.id
_entity.type
_entity.pdbx_description
1 polymer ?
#
loop_
_entity_poly.entity_id
_entity_poly.type
_entity_poly.pdbx_seq_one_letter_code
_entity_poly.pdbx_strand_id
1 'polypeptide(L)'
;RMQRVLVIGPCGAGKSTLAGALGTRMKLPVFHMDQLNWKPGWIESSKDEITSKLHDIVATDRWLIDGTYGGTLGPRLDRADTVIYLDFPISLCVRRLLKRIWTYRGRSRPDMTEGCPERFDIAFLFYLIRWNSGPRIRTEAQLKGHEDKIIRLRNPDELQRWMDSLPAVA
;
A
#
# COMPACT_ATOMS: atom_id res chain seq x y z
N ARG A 1 14.46 -6.98 -12.91
CA ARG A 1 14.90 -6.71 -11.53
C ARG A 1 14.02 -5.61 -10.92
N MET A 2 13.49 -5.85 -9.71
CA MET A 2 12.62 -4.91 -9.00
C MET A 2 13.44 -3.78 -8.38
N GLN A 3 13.29 -2.56 -8.89
CA GLN A 3 13.95 -1.35 -8.40
C GLN A 3 12.95 -0.29 -7.95
N ARG A 4 11.84 -0.15 -8.65
CA ARG A 4 10.76 0.80 -8.35
C ARG A 4 9.46 0.02 -8.23
N VAL A 5 9.07 -0.24 -6.99
CA VAL A 5 8.00 -1.19 -6.66
C VAL A 5 6.82 -0.47 -6.03
N LEU A 6 5.62 -0.72 -6.54
CA LEU A 6 4.37 -0.35 -5.89
C LEU A 6 3.72 -1.57 -5.24
N VAL A 7 3.17 -1.37 -4.06
CA VAL A 7 2.29 -2.34 -3.41
C VAL A 7 0.93 -1.69 -3.21
N ILE A 8 -0.08 -2.21 -3.89
CA ILE A 8 -1.45 -1.68 -3.86
C ILE A 8 -2.46 -2.76 -3.46
N GLY A 9 -3.65 -2.35 -3.11
CA GLY A 9 -4.73 -3.22 -2.70
C GLY A 9 -5.62 -2.58 -1.64
N PRO A 10 -6.66 -3.28 -1.19
CA PRO A 10 -7.56 -2.77 -0.16
C PRO A 10 -6.86 -2.62 1.19
N CYS A 11 -7.40 -1.77 2.05
CA CYS A 11 -6.97 -1.66 3.44
C CYS A 11 -7.11 -3.03 4.14
N GLY A 12 -6.16 -3.36 5.00
CA GLY A 12 -6.15 -4.66 5.70
C GLY A 12 -5.61 -5.83 4.89
N ALA A 13 -5.19 -5.63 3.65
CA ALA A 13 -4.58 -6.68 2.84
C ALA A 13 -3.13 -7.02 3.26
N GLY A 14 -2.50 -6.18 4.08
CA GLY A 14 -1.12 -6.42 4.54
C GLY A 14 -0.06 -5.75 3.67
N LYS A 15 -0.41 -4.68 2.98
CA LYS A 15 0.51 -3.93 2.09
C LYS A 15 1.77 -3.45 2.82
N SER A 16 1.61 -2.82 3.99
CA SER A 16 2.75 -2.27 4.71
C SER A 16 3.65 -3.36 5.30
N THR A 17 3.09 -4.48 5.74
CA THR A 17 3.86 -5.64 6.18
C THR A 17 4.69 -6.22 5.04
N LEU A 18 4.07 -6.40 3.87
CA LEU A 18 4.78 -6.85 2.68
C LEU A 18 5.87 -5.86 2.26
N ALA A 19 5.54 -4.56 2.27
CA ALA A 19 6.49 -3.51 1.90
C ALA A 19 7.73 -3.54 2.80
N GLY A 20 7.55 -3.68 4.11
CA GLY A 20 8.66 -3.80 5.05
C GLY A 20 9.54 -5.02 4.78
N ALA A 21 8.93 -6.19 4.63
CA ALA A 21 9.64 -7.44 4.36
C ALA A 21 10.38 -7.41 3.01
N LEU A 22 9.70 -6.95 1.96
CA LEU A 22 10.28 -6.90 0.62
C LEU A 22 11.35 -5.81 0.53
N GLY A 23 11.11 -4.66 1.16
CA GLY A 23 12.10 -3.58 1.22
C GLY A 23 13.40 -4.01 1.89
N THR A 24 13.33 -4.74 2.99
CA THR A 24 14.49 -5.32 3.65
C THR A 24 15.20 -6.33 2.74
N ARG A 25 14.43 -7.24 2.14
CA ARG A 25 14.98 -8.30 1.28
C ARG A 25 15.67 -7.74 0.02
N MET A 26 15.06 -6.74 -0.59
CA MET A 26 15.56 -6.11 -1.83
C MET A 26 16.49 -4.93 -1.58
N LYS A 27 16.66 -4.54 -0.32
CA LYS A 27 17.44 -3.35 0.09
C LYS A 27 16.92 -2.07 -0.59
N LEU A 28 15.59 -1.91 -0.62
CA LEU A 28 14.91 -0.75 -1.18
C LEU A 28 14.46 0.20 -0.09
N PRO A 29 14.58 1.52 -0.28
CA PRO A 29 13.95 2.47 0.62
C PRO A 29 12.41 2.33 0.52
N VAL A 30 11.75 2.29 1.67
CA VAL A 30 10.31 2.06 1.79
C VAL A 30 9.61 3.35 2.18
N PHE A 31 8.54 3.67 1.46
CA PHE A 31 7.68 4.83 1.74
C PHE A 31 6.23 4.37 1.87
N HIS A 32 5.59 4.72 2.98
CA HIS A 32 4.19 4.40 3.24
C HIS A 32 3.33 5.62 2.90
N MET A 33 2.37 5.45 1.99
CA MET A 33 1.46 6.56 1.63
C MET A 33 0.70 7.10 2.83
N ASP A 34 0.36 6.27 3.81
CA ASP A 34 -0.29 6.72 5.04
C ASP A 34 0.56 7.73 5.81
N GLN A 35 1.88 7.54 5.84
CA GLN A 35 2.79 8.49 6.49
C GLN A 35 2.91 9.81 5.71
N LEU A 36 2.78 9.76 4.39
CA LEU A 36 2.77 10.97 3.55
C LEU A 36 1.44 11.72 3.67
N ASN A 37 0.34 10.98 3.82
CA ASN A 37 -1.01 11.56 3.86
C ASN A 37 -1.37 12.17 5.21
N TRP A 38 -0.86 11.62 6.31
CA TRP A 38 -1.24 12.02 7.67
C TRP A 38 -0.11 12.67 8.44
N LYS A 39 -0.40 13.84 9.02
CA LYS A 39 0.44 14.52 10.00
C LYS A 39 0.00 14.14 11.42
N PRO A 40 0.84 14.36 12.46
CA PRO A 40 0.45 14.09 13.86
C PRO A 40 -0.91 14.67 14.21
N GLY A 41 -1.71 13.94 14.98
CA GLY A 41 -3.08 14.33 15.35
C GLY A 41 -4.12 14.09 14.27
N TRP A 42 -3.85 13.22 13.29
CA TRP A 42 -4.74 12.91 12.17
C TRP A 42 -5.05 14.13 11.29
N ILE A 43 -4.06 15.01 11.13
CA ILE A 43 -4.16 16.15 10.22
C ILE A 43 -3.78 15.69 8.83
N GLU A 44 -4.69 15.84 7.87
CA GLU A 44 -4.45 15.46 6.48
C GLU A 44 -3.45 16.42 5.81
N SER A 45 -2.47 15.86 5.12
CA SER A 45 -1.56 16.66 4.29
C SER A 45 -2.32 17.23 3.10
N SER A 46 -1.94 18.43 2.66
CA SER A 46 -2.53 19.00 1.45
C SER A 46 -2.17 18.19 0.22
N LYS A 47 -3.00 18.26 -0.82
CA LYS A 47 -2.73 17.60 -2.09
C LYS A 47 -1.37 18.04 -2.67
N ASP A 48 -1.04 19.32 -2.57
CA ASP A 48 0.21 19.86 -3.06
C ASP A 48 1.41 19.32 -2.30
N GLU A 49 1.31 19.18 -0.97
CA GLU A 49 2.36 18.59 -0.14
C GLU A 49 2.63 17.14 -0.54
N ILE A 50 1.58 16.33 -0.71
CA ILE A 50 1.69 14.93 -1.11
C ILE A 50 2.30 14.82 -2.51
N THR A 51 1.80 15.61 -3.46
CA THR A 51 2.27 15.62 -4.84
C THR A 51 3.75 15.97 -4.93
N SER A 52 4.17 17.00 -4.17
CA SER A 52 5.57 17.43 -4.14
C SER A 52 6.48 16.34 -3.58
N LYS A 53 6.11 15.73 -2.45
CA LYS A 53 6.90 14.65 -1.84
C LYS A 53 6.99 13.43 -2.75
N LEU A 54 5.88 13.03 -3.36
CA LEU A 54 5.86 11.91 -4.30
C LEU A 54 6.69 12.19 -5.54
N HIS A 55 6.62 13.39 -6.09
CA HIS A 55 7.45 13.79 -7.22
C HIS A 55 8.94 13.54 -6.93
N ASP A 56 9.42 13.95 -5.76
CA ASP A 56 10.81 13.76 -5.37
C ASP A 56 11.16 12.28 -5.21
N ILE A 57 10.28 11.49 -4.60
CA ILE A 57 10.50 10.05 -4.39
C ILE A 57 10.54 9.30 -5.72
N VAL A 58 9.52 9.48 -6.58
CA VAL A 58 9.42 8.72 -7.83
C VAL A 58 10.47 9.11 -8.85
N ALA A 59 11.06 10.30 -8.73
CA ALA A 59 12.19 10.71 -9.57
C ALA A 59 13.47 9.93 -9.27
N THR A 60 13.59 9.30 -8.10
CA THR A 60 14.75 8.47 -7.76
C THR A 60 14.70 7.12 -8.46
N ASP A 61 15.83 6.42 -8.54
CA ASP A 61 15.94 5.16 -9.29
C ASP A 61 15.50 3.93 -8.49
N ARG A 62 15.39 4.05 -7.17
CA ARG A 62 15.08 2.93 -6.29
C ARG A 62 14.12 3.34 -5.19
N TRP A 63 12.99 2.66 -5.14
CA TRP A 63 12.00 2.88 -4.09
C TRP A 63 10.97 1.74 -4.04
N LEU A 64 10.34 1.60 -2.88
CA LEU A 64 9.14 0.80 -2.70
C LEU A 64 8.10 1.68 -2.01
N ILE A 65 6.95 1.86 -2.63
CA ILE A 65 5.86 2.68 -2.10
C ILE A 65 4.63 1.79 -1.91
N ASP A 66 4.06 1.76 -0.71
CA ASP A 66 2.80 1.09 -0.48
C ASP A 66 1.64 2.08 -0.31
N GLY A 67 0.48 1.67 -0.75
CA GLY A 67 -0.75 2.41 -0.66
C GLY A 67 -1.40 2.67 -2.02
N THR A 68 -2.70 2.48 -2.10
CA THR A 68 -3.43 2.67 -3.36
C THR A 68 -3.57 4.14 -3.69
N TYR A 69 -4.23 4.93 -2.84
CA TYR A 69 -4.39 6.39 -3.01
C TYR A 69 -4.58 6.80 -4.47
N GLY A 70 -5.73 6.44 -5.05
CA GLY A 70 -5.99 6.52 -6.49
C GLY A 70 -5.74 7.87 -7.15
N GLY A 71 -5.89 8.98 -6.42
CA GLY A 71 -5.63 10.32 -6.95
C GLY A 71 -4.15 10.61 -7.26
N THR A 72 -3.23 9.81 -6.74
CA THR A 72 -1.77 9.95 -6.98
C THR A 72 -1.17 8.71 -7.61
N LEU A 73 -2.00 7.73 -8.00
CA LEU A 73 -1.52 6.44 -8.48
C LEU A 73 -0.87 6.54 -9.87
N GLY A 74 -1.39 7.37 -10.76
CA GLY A 74 -0.91 7.49 -12.14
C GLY A 74 0.60 7.71 -12.25
N PRO A 75 1.16 8.77 -11.68
CA PRO A 75 2.62 9.03 -11.74
C PRO A 75 3.46 7.91 -11.14
N ARG A 76 2.97 7.26 -10.10
CA ARG A 76 3.65 6.11 -9.49
C ARG A 76 3.65 4.90 -10.41
N LEU A 77 2.53 4.62 -11.06
CA LEU A 77 2.42 3.53 -12.05
C LEU A 77 3.37 3.74 -13.22
N ASP A 78 3.45 4.97 -13.73
CA ASP A 78 4.29 5.29 -14.87
C ASP A 78 5.77 5.01 -14.61
N ARG A 79 6.24 5.29 -13.40
CA ARG A 79 7.64 5.10 -13.01
C ARG A 79 7.95 3.73 -12.46
N ALA A 80 6.97 3.00 -11.95
CA ALA A 80 7.18 1.67 -11.39
C ALA A 80 7.65 0.68 -12.46
N ASP A 81 8.55 -0.20 -12.11
CA ASP A 81 8.90 -1.37 -12.90
C ASP A 81 8.13 -2.63 -12.46
N THR A 82 7.59 -2.61 -11.26
CA THR A 82 6.83 -3.73 -10.69
C THR A 82 5.68 -3.20 -9.85
N VAL A 83 4.49 -3.75 -10.05
CA VAL A 83 3.29 -3.43 -9.26
C VAL A 83 2.78 -4.73 -8.64
N ILE A 84 2.78 -4.79 -7.32
CA ILE A 84 2.24 -5.93 -6.58
C ILE A 84 0.83 -5.55 -6.11
N TYR A 85 -0.16 -6.23 -6.65
CA TYR A 85 -1.56 -6.01 -6.32
C TYR A 85 -2.04 -7.13 -5.39
N LEU A 86 -2.28 -6.78 -4.13
CA LEU A 86 -2.89 -7.68 -3.16
C LEU A 86 -4.41 -7.63 -3.33
N ASP A 87 -4.93 -8.40 -4.27
CA ASP A 87 -6.36 -8.48 -4.60
C ASP A 87 -7.05 -9.51 -3.69
N PHE A 88 -6.96 -9.28 -2.38
CA PHE A 88 -7.43 -10.19 -1.35
C PHE A 88 -8.93 -10.06 -1.11
N PRO A 89 -9.58 -11.14 -0.61
CA PRO A 89 -11.00 -11.09 -0.25
C PRO A 89 -11.28 -10.03 0.80
N ILE A 90 -12.37 -9.28 0.64
CA ILE A 90 -12.75 -8.20 1.56
C ILE A 90 -13.03 -8.73 2.97
N SER A 91 -13.61 -9.92 3.10
CA SER A 91 -13.83 -10.56 4.41
C SER A 91 -12.53 -10.73 5.21
N LEU A 92 -11.46 -11.15 4.54
CA LEU A 92 -10.14 -11.25 5.15
C LEU A 92 -9.60 -9.87 5.55
N CYS A 93 -9.74 -8.89 4.69
CA CYS A 93 -9.29 -7.53 4.93
C CYS A 93 -10.03 -6.88 6.11
N VAL A 94 -11.35 -7.06 6.21
CA VAL A 94 -12.15 -6.58 7.33
C VAL A 94 -11.67 -7.21 8.64
N ARG A 95 -11.50 -8.52 8.67
CA ARG A 95 -11.01 -9.23 9.86
C ARG A 95 -9.64 -8.72 10.29
N ARG A 96 -8.73 -8.53 9.36
CA ARG A 96 -7.38 -8.01 9.64
C ARG A 96 -7.40 -6.56 10.10
N LEU A 97 -8.27 -5.72 9.52
CA LEU A 97 -8.46 -4.34 9.94
C LEU A 97 -8.94 -4.27 11.40
N LEU A 98 -9.94 -5.06 11.76
CA LEU A 98 -10.48 -5.09 13.13
C LEU A 98 -9.42 -5.59 14.13
N LYS A 99 -8.64 -6.59 13.76
CA LYS A 99 -7.52 -7.08 14.58
C LYS A 99 -6.46 -6.00 14.77
N ARG A 100 -6.12 -5.25 13.74
CA ARG A 100 -5.15 -4.15 13.80
C ARG A 100 -5.63 -3.05 14.74
N ILE A 101 -6.89 -2.62 14.61
CA ILE A 101 -7.51 -1.62 15.49
C ILE A 101 -7.42 -2.08 16.94
N TRP A 102 -7.75 -3.33 17.21
CA TRP A 102 -7.65 -3.90 18.55
C TRP A 102 -6.21 -3.90 19.07
N THR A 103 -5.25 -4.36 18.27
CA THR A 103 -3.84 -4.50 18.65
C THR A 103 -3.18 -3.16 18.97
N TYR A 104 -3.48 -2.13 18.16
CA TYR A 104 -2.85 -0.81 18.27
C TYR A 104 -3.73 0.26 18.92
N ARG A 105 -4.75 -0.13 19.67
CA ARG A 105 -5.64 0.82 20.35
C ARG A 105 -4.86 1.91 21.08
N GLY A 106 -5.15 3.18 20.74
CA GLY A 106 -4.51 4.34 21.38
C GLY A 106 -3.03 4.51 21.06
N ARG A 107 -2.47 3.73 20.12
CA ARG A 107 -1.06 3.79 19.69
C ARG A 107 -0.95 3.94 18.19
N SER A 108 0.14 4.56 17.75
CA SER A 108 0.47 4.60 16.31
C SER A 108 1.08 3.28 15.85
N ARG A 109 0.71 2.84 14.64
CA ARG A 109 1.33 1.70 13.98
C ARG A 109 2.75 2.07 13.50
N PRO A 110 3.66 1.08 13.34
CA PRO A 110 5.00 1.34 12.81
C PRO A 110 5.04 1.98 11.41
N ASP A 111 4.02 1.70 10.58
CA ASP A 111 3.89 2.21 9.20
C ASP A 111 3.11 3.51 9.11
N MET A 112 2.66 4.06 10.25
CA MET A 112 1.89 5.30 10.33
C MET A 112 2.74 6.42 10.93
N THR A 113 2.38 7.67 10.61
CA THR A 113 2.96 8.86 11.22
C THR A 113 2.82 8.81 12.74
N GLU A 114 3.89 9.10 13.45
CA GLU A 114 3.86 9.25 14.90
C GLU A 114 2.86 10.35 15.28
N GLY A 115 2.10 10.12 16.34
CA GLY A 115 1.02 11.02 16.75
C GLY A 115 -0.32 10.74 16.06
N CYS A 116 -0.43 9.69 15.25
CA CYS A 116 -1.68 9.21 14.66
C CYS A 116 -2.04 7.84 15.28
N PRO A 117 -2.56 7.80 16.52
CA PRO A 117 -2.90 6.53 17.18
C PRO A 117 -4.02 5.81 16.45
N GLU A 118 -3.98 4.48 16.45
CA GLU A 118 -5.02 3.65 15.84
C GLU A 118 -6.37 3.93 16.51
N ARG A 119 -7.41 4.10 15.70
CA ARG A 119 -8.77 4.38 16.16
C ARG A 119 -9.78 3.60 15.31
N PHE A 120 -10.94 3.34 15.88
CA PHE A 120 -12.06 2.81 15.13
C PHE A 120 -12.69 3.93 14.28
N ASP A 121 -12.61 3.78 12.96
CA ASP A 121 -13.20 4.70 12.01
C ASP A 121 -14.22 3.96 11.15
N ILE A 122 -15.50 4.25 11.41
CA ILE A 122 -16.60 3.58 10.72
C ILE A 122 -16.65 3.94 9.23
N ALA A 123 -16.26 5.18 8.88
CA ALA A 123 -16.21 5.59 7.48
C ALA A 123 -15.17 4.77 6.70
N PHE A 124 -14.04 4.48 7.33
CA PHE A 124 -12.98 3.65 6.76
C PHE A 124 -13.44 2.20 6.58
N LEU A 125 -14.17 1.68 7.55
CA LEU A 125 -14.76 0.33 7.47
C LEU A 125 -15.76 0.24 6.31
N PHE A 126 -16.64 1.23 6.16
CA PHE A 126 -17.57 1.29 5.04
C PHE A 126 -16.84 1.40 3.70
N TYR A 127 -15.79 2.19 3.63
CA TYR A 127 -14.96 2.28 2.44
C TYR A 127 -14.39 0.91 2.04
N LEU A 128 -13.88 0.16 3.01
CA LEU A 128 -13.36 -1.18 2.79
C LEU A 128 -14.45 -2.15 2.33
N ILE A 129 -15.61 -2.14 2.97
CA ILE A 129 -16.73 -3.01 2.59
C ILE A 129 -17.19 -2.74 1.15
N ARG A 130 -17.13 -1.47 0.72
CA ARG A 130 -17.50 -1.04 -0.64
C ARG A 130 -16.34 -1.10 -1.63
N TRP A 131 -15.20 -1.61 -1.24
CA TRP A 131 -14.01 -1.64 -2.09
C TRP A 131 -14.29 -2.22 -3.48
N ASN A 132 -14.95 -3.38 -3.54
CA ASN A 132 -15.21 -4.08 -4.80
C ASN A 132 -16.17 -3.34 -5.74
N SER A 133 -17.07 -2.49 -5.20
CA SER A 133 -18.10 -1.81 -6.00
C SER A 133 -17.69 -0.40 -6.47
N GLY A 134 -16.56 0.11 -6.02
CA GLY A 134 -16.11 1.45 -6.37
C GLY A 134 -14.59 1.55 -6.50
N PRO A 135 -13.83 1.61 -5.39
CA PRO A 135 -12.38 1.81 -5.44
C PRO A 135 -11.64 0.77 -6.28
N ARG A 136 -12.04 -0.50 -6.21
CA ARG A 136 -11.44 -1.57 -7.01
C ARG A 136 -11.63 -1.31 -8.51
N ILE A 137 -12.82 -0.90 -8.91
CA ILE A 137 -13.13 -0.61 -10.31
C ILE A 137 -12.26 0.54 -10.83
N ARG A 138 -12.12 1.60 -10.03
CA ARG A 138 -11.27 2.76 -10.40
C ARG A 138 -9.79 2.35 -10.46
N THR A 139 -9.34 1.54 -9.53
CA THR A 139 -7.96 1.02 -9.53
C THR A 139 -7.68 0.18 -10.77
N GLU A 140 -8.56 -0.77 -11.08
CA GLU A 140 -8.44 -1.61 -12.29
C GLU A 140 -8.40 -0.76 -13.57
N ALA A 141 -9.20 0.30 -13.62
CA ALA A 141 -9.18 1.21 -14.77
C ALA A 141 -7.83 1.91 -14.93
N GLN A 142 -7.20 2.33 -13.85
CA GLN A 142 -5.86 2.94 -13.88
C GLN A 142 -4.76 1.95 -14.25
N LEU A 143 -4.94 0.67 -13.92
CA LEU A 143 -3.96 -0.39 -14.23
C LEU A 143 -3.93 -0.78 -15.71
N LYS A 144 -4.94 -0.42 -16.47
CA LYS A 144 -4.95 -0.69 -17.92
C LYS A 144 -3.73 -0.06 -18.61
N GLY A 145 -3.07 -0.85 -19.45
CA GLY A 145 -1.84 -0.46 -20.12
C GLY A 145 -0.56 -0.76 -19.32
N HIS A 146 -0.69 -1.24 -18.07
CA HIS A 146 0.44 -1.58 -17.22
C HIS A 146 0.51 -3.08 -16.87
N GLU A 147 -0.23 -3.91 -17.60
CA GLU A 147 -0.40 -5.34 -17.29
C GLU A 147 0.91 -6.13 -17.24
N ASP A 148 1.89 -5.72 -18.04
CA ASP A 148 3.21 -6.36 -18.12
C ASP A 148 4.02 -6.27 -16.84
N LYS A 149 3.72 -5.32 -15.97
CA LYS A 149 4.44 -5.12 -14.70
C LYS A 149 3.63 -5.47 -13.45
N ILE A 150 2.38 -5.95 -13.61
CA ILE A 150 1.49 -6.28 -12.50
C ILE A 150 1.67 -7.72 -12.06
N ILE A 151 1.92 -7.91 -10.78
CA ILE A 151 1.88 -9.20 -10.09
C ILE A 151 0.62 -9.19 -9.22
N ARG A 152 -0.42 -9.91 -9.66
CA ARG A 152 -1.68 -10.01 -8.93
C ARG A 152 -1.65 -11.22 -8.01
N LEU A 153 -1.85 -10.99 -6.72
CA LEU A 153 -1.90 -12.02 -5.69
C LEU A 153 -3.27 -11.98 -5.03
N ARG A 154 -4.03 -13.07 -5.13
CA ARG A 154 -5.46 -13.10 -4.77
C ARG A 154 -5.72 -13.55 -3.35
N ASN A 155 -4.73 -14.16 -2.71
CA ASN A 155 -4.87 -14.67 -1.34
C ASN A 155 -3.48 -14.79 -0.68
N PRO A 156 -3.43 -14.98 0.67
CA PRO A 156 -2.16 -15.11 1.36
C PRO A 156 -1.28 -16.28 0.90
N ASP A 157 -1.87 -17.38 0.44
CA ASP A 157 -1.10 -18.52 -0.05
C ASP A 157 -0.38 -18.20 -1.36
N GLU A 158 -1.03 -17.48 -2.28
CA GLU A 158 -0.37 -16.98 -3.49
C GLU A 158 0.77 -16.03 -3.15
N LEU A 159 0.56 -15.13 -2.18
CA LEU A 159 1.60 -14.22 -1.72
C LEU A 159 2.80 -15.00 -1.16
N GLN A 160 2.57 -15.99 -0.32
CA GLN A 160 3.64 -16.79 0.26
C GLN A 160 4.42 -17.54 -0.81
N ARG A 161 3.74 -18.18 -1.76
CA ARG A 161 4.39 -18.87 -2.87
C ARG A 161 5.24 -17.92 -3.72
N TRP A 162 4.72 -16.71 -3.98
CA TRP A 162 5.48 -15.70 -4.72
C TRP A 162 6.72 -15.26 -3.95
N MET A 163 6.59 -14.98 -2.64
CA MET A 163 7.73 -14.62 -1.79
C MET A 163 8.79 -15.72 -1.76
N ASP A 164 8.37 -16.99 -1.67
CA ASP A 164 9.28 -18.13 -1.66
C ASP A 164 10.00 -18.32 -3.01
N SER A 165 9.40 -17.86 -4.11
CA SER A 165 9.99 -17.92 -5.45
C SER A 165 11.06 -16.86 -5.71
N LEU A 166 11.16 -15.84 -4.85
CA LEU A 166 12.15 -14.79 -5.03
C LEU A 166 13.57 -15.31 -4.73
N PRO A 167 14.60 -14.81 -5.45
CA PRO A 167 15.98 -15.19 -5.17
C PRO A 167 16.35 -14.93 -3.71
N ALA A 168 17.21 -15.77 -3.17
CA ALA A 168 17.79 -15.54 -1.85
C ALA A 168 18.54 -14.19 -1.84
N VAL A 169 18.54 -13.54 -0.68
CA VAL A 169 19.31 -12.30 -0.50
C VAL A 169 20.79 -12.61 -0.69
N ALA A 170 21.41 -11.96 -1.65
CA ALA A 170 22.85 -12.06 -1.86
C ALA A 170 23.59 -11.23 -0.80
#